data_cc1c729ad4120e91525173826154ac67
#
_entry.id   cc1c729ad4120e91525173826154ac67
#
_cell.length_a   1.000
_cell.length_b   1.000
_cell.length_c   1.000
_cell.angle_alpha   90.00
_cell.angle_beta   90.00
_cell.angle_gamma   90.00
#
_symmetry.space_group_name_H-M   'P 1'
#
loop_
_entity.id
_entity.type
_entity.pdbx_description
1 polymer ?
#
loop_
_entity_poly.entity_id
_entity_poly.type
_entity_poly.pdbx_seq_one_letter_code
_entity_poly.pdbx_strand_id
1 'polypeptide(L)'
;KDVYWSDPPKQIGVFGGHSTFGDARRFWNFRSLGRGKIRFEEIIRALNDIGYQGPLSVEWEDSGMDREHGARESCAFVKQVDFLPSAHAFDACFER
;
A
#
# COMPACT_ATOMS: atom_id res chain seq x y z
N LYS A 1 5.00 1.51 -1.72
CA LYS A 1 4.48 2.87 -1.94
C LYS A 1 2.97 2.86 -2.08
N ASP A 2 2.28 3.87 -1.60
CA ASP A 2 0.82 3.98 -1.70
C ASP A 2 0.42 5.16 -2.57
N VAL A 3 -0.78 5.10 -3.13
CA VAL A 3 -1.31 6.11 -4.04
C VAL A 3 -2.78 6.34 -3.73
N TYR A 4 -3.16 7.59 -3.70
CA TYR A 4 -4.56 8.01 -3.66
C TYR A 4 -4.96 8.56 -5.03
N TRP A 5 -6.14 8.21 -5.51
CA TRP A 5 -6.69 8.78 -6.74
C TRP A 5 -8.14 9.21 -6.54
N SER A 6 -8.56 10.22 -7.33
CA SER A 6 -9.91 10.76 -7.29
C SER A 6 -10.87 9.90 -8.11
N ASP A 7 -12.11 9.84 -7.66
CA ASP A 7 -13.20 9.25 -8.40
C ASP A 7 -14.46 10.13 -8.19
N PRO A 8 -14.90 10.89 -9.23
CA PRO A 8 -14.41 10.95 -10.60
C PRO A 8 -13.06 11.68 -10.75
N PRO A 9 -12.39 11.55 -11.92
CA PRO A 9 -11.14 12.23 -12.18
C PRO A 9 -11.26 13.75 -12.10
N LYS A 10 -10.17 14.40 -11.66
CA LYS A 10 -10.06 15.85 -11.58
C LYS A 10 -9.58 16.45 -12.91
N GLN A 11 -9.38 17.80 -12.90
CA GLN A 11 -8.97 18.56 -14.09
C GLN A 11 -7.70 18.01 -14.77
N ILE A 12 -6.71 17.67 -13.96
CA ILE A 12 -5.46 17.10 -14.47
C ILE A 12 -5.68 15.61 -14.66
N GLY A 13 -5.41 15.13 -15.87
CA GLY A 13 -5.66 13.73 -16.24
C GLY A 13 -4.78 12.73 -15.51
N VAL A 14 -4.93 11.46 -15.90
CA VAL A 14 -4.31 10.31 -15.24
C VAL A 14 -2.81 10.43 -15.07
N PHE A 15 -2.12 11.00 -16.06
CA PHE A 15 -0.66 11.12 -16.01
C PHE A 15 -0.17 12.33 -15.20
N GLY A 16 -1.06 13.18 -14.72
CA GLY A 16 -0.71 14.31 -13.88
C GLY A 16 -0.03 15.48 -14.60
N GLY A 17 0.30 15.34 -15.89
CA GLY A 17 0.98 16.37 -16.68
C GLY A 17 2.28 16.84 -16.00
N HIS A 18 2.52 18.16 -16.04
CA HIS A 18 3.69 18.79 -15.39
C HIS A 18 3.39 19.35 -14.02
N SER A 19 2.25 18.98 -13.40
CA SER A 19 1.87 19.46 -12.09
C SER A 19 2.75 18.87 -10.99
N THR A 20 3.00 19.66 -9.95
CA THR A 20 3.74 19.23 -8.77
C THR A 20 2.91 18.23 -7.96
N PHE A 21 3.56 17.21 -7.38
CA PHE A 21 2.89 16.30 -6.47
C PHE A 21 2.28 17.07 -5.30
N GLY A 22 1.05 16.72 -4.95
CA GLY A 22 0.28 17.42 -3.94
C GLY A 22 -0.62 18.52 -4.48
N ASP A 23 -0.50 18.90 -5.75
CA ASP A 23 -1.42 19.84 -6.39
C ASP A 23 -2.85 19.30 -6.31
N ALA A 24 -3.78 20.12 -5.80
CA ALA A 24 -5.17 19.71 -5.59
C ALA A 24 -5.91 19.37 -6.89
N ARG A 25 -5.39 19.80 -8.05
CA ARG A 25 -5.99 19.51 -9.37
C ARG A 25 -5.57 18.16 -9.94
N ARG A 26 -4.58 17.50 -9.33
CA ARG A 26 -4.10 16.21 -9.82
C ARG A 26 -5.13 15.12 -9.59
N PHE A 27 -5.21 14.19 -10.55
CA PHE A 27 -6.05 13.01 -10.45
C PHE A 27 -5.58 12.05 -9.34
N TRP A 28 -4.25 11.94 -9.16
CA TRP A 28 -3.66 11.05 -8.17
C TRP A 28 -2.45 11.70 -7.49
N ASN A 29 -2.17 11.25 -6.30
CA ASN A 29 -0.98 11.66 -5.53
C ASN A 29 -0.48 10.49 -4.69
N PHE A 30 0.82 10.50 -4.38
CA PHE A 30 1.37 9.56 -3.42
C PHE A 30 0.87 9.87 -2.00
N ARG A 31 0.71 8.83 -1.23
CA ARG A 31 0.29 8.89 0.18
C ARG A 31 1.17 7.96 1.00
N SER A 32 1.31 8.23 2.28
CA SER A 32 1.88 7.30 3.24
C SER A 32 1.14 5.97 3.19
N LEU A 33 1.84 4.87 3.40
CA LEU A 33 1.26 3.53 3.30
C LEU A 33 0.05 3.37 4.24
N GLY A 34 -1.01 2.83 3.71
CA GLY A 34 -2.27 2.65 4.42
C GLY A 34 -3.24 3.81 4.29
N ARG A 35 -2.80 4.93 3.72
CA ARG A 35 -3.64 6.12 3.56
C ARG A 35 -4.09 6.35 2.11
N GLY A 36 -3.63 5.52 1.19
CA GLY A 36 -4.05 5.54 -0.20
C GLY A 36 -5.10 4.48 -0.51
N LYS A 37 -5.14 4.06 -1.76
CA LYS A 37 -6.13 3.10 -2.26
C LYS A 37 -5.53 1.76 -2.69
N ILE A 38 -4.23 1.55 -2.51
CA ILE A 38 -3.62 0.26 -2.81
C ILE A 38 -4.08 -0.76 -1.77
N ARG A 39 -4.49 -1.93 -2.24
CA ARG A 39 -5.00 -3.00 -1.38
C ARG A 39 -3.85 -3.89 -0.93
N PHE A 40 -3.14 -3.47 0.11
CA PHE A 40 -1.94 -4.16 0.58
C PHE A 40 -2.24 -5.56 1.13
N GLU A 41 -3.38 -5.77 1.74
CA GLU A 41 -3.75 -7.11 2.20
C GLU A 41 -3.75 -8.11 1.03
N GLU A 42 -4.30 -7.71 -0.11
CA GLU A 42 -4.32 -8.58 -1.29
C GLU A 42 -2.92 -8.89 -1.79
N ILE A 43 -2.02 -7.89 -1.71
CA ILE A 43 -0.62 -8.07 -2.10
C ILE A 43 0.06 -9.06 -1.16
N ILE A 44 -0.13 -8.94 0.14
CA ILE A 44 0.46 -9.88 1.12
C ILE A 44 -0.08 -11.29 0.90
N ARG A 45 -1.39 -11.44 0.65
CA ARG A 45 -1.95 -12.75 0.34
C ARG A 45 -1.32 -13.37 -0.90
N ALA A 46 -1.13 -12.58 -1.96
CA ALA A 46 -0.49 -13.06 -3.19
C ALA A 46 0.97 -13.46 -2.95
N LEU A 47 1.72 -12.68 -2.17
CA LEU A 47 3.10 -13.01 -1.82
C LEU A 47 3.17 -14.31 -1.01
N ASN A 48 2.24 -14.51 -0.08
CA ASN A 48 2.15 -15.75 0.68
C ASN A 48 1.83 -16.94 -0.23
N ASP A 49 0.93 -16.75 -1.19
CA ASP A 49 0.54 -17.82 -2.11
C ASP A 49 1.70 -18.32 -2.97
N ILE A 50 2.58 -17.41 -3.40
CA ILE A 50 3.76 -17.79 -4.19
C ILE A 50 4.96 -18.19 -3.34
N GLY A 51 4.83 -18.16 -2.01
CA GLY A 51 5.90 -18.56 -1.10
C GLY A 51 7.06 -17.56 -1.02
N TYR A 52 6.79 -16.28 -1.22
CA TYR A 52 7.84 -15.26 -1.16
C TYR A 52 8.46 -15.20 0.25
N GLN A 53 9.80 -15.22 0.31
CA GLN A 53 10.57 -15.21 1.55
C GLN A 53 11.49 -13.99 1.69
N GLY A 54 11.45 -13.09 0.73
CA GLY A 54 12.33 -11.93 0.72
C GLY A 54 11.84 -10.76 1.59
N PRO A 55 12.59 -9.68 1.64
CA PRO A 55 12.22 -8.50 2.40
C PRO A 55 11.11 -7.71 1.70
N LEU A 56 10.39 -6.89 2.49
CA LEU A 56 9.47 -5.90 1.99
C LEU A 56 10.11 -4.53 2.18
N SER A 57 10.22 -3.77 1.10
CA SER A 57 10.80 -2.44 1.13
C SER A 57 9.72 -1.37 1.10
N VAL A 58 9.79 -0.43 2.02
CA VAL A 58 8.91 0.73 2.03
C VAL A 58 9.59 1.86 1.27
N GLU A 59 8.93 2.33 0.22
CA GLU A 59 9.30 3.58 -0.44
C GLU A 59 8.25 4.61 -0.08
N TRP A 60 8.60 5.52 0.82
CA TRP A 60 7.66 6.52 1.31
C TRP A 60 7.71 7.78 0.48
N GLU A 61 6.52 8.29 0.12
CA GLU A 61 6.36 9.61 -0.47
C GLU A 61 4.96 10.12 -0.15
N ASP A 62 4.89 11.34 0.43
CA ASP A 62 3.62 11.98 0.75
C ASP A 62 3.90 13.47 0.95
N SER A 63 3.46 14.29 0.01
CA SER A 63 3.71 15.73 0.05
C SER A 63 2.92 16.46 1.13
N GLY A 64 1.93 15.81 1.72
CA GLY A 64 1.07 16.39 2.76
C GLY A 64 1.39 15.95 4.18
N MET A 65 2.49 15.21 4.38
CA MET A 65 2.83 14.66 5.69
C MET A 65 4.32 14.84 5.99
N ASP A 66 4.65 15.09 7.26
CA ASP A 66 6.02 15.08 7.73
C ASP A 66 6.69 13.74 7.45
N ARG A 67 7.90 13.78 6.87
CA ARG A 67 8.56 12.56 6.41
C ARG A 67 8.96 11.61 7.55
N GLU A 68 9.38 12.14 8.70
CA GLU A 68 9.75 11.28 9.82
C GLU A 68 8.54 10.56 10.37
N HIS A 69 7.43 11.29 10.55
CA HIS A 69 6.17 10.71 10.95
C HIS A 69 5.69 9.67 9.93
N GLY A 70 5.69 10.03 8.66
CA GLY A 70 5.19 9.18 7.58
C GLY A 70 6.00 7.91 7.40
N ALA A 71 7.34 8.00 7.45
CA ALA A 71 8.20 6.84 7.34
C ALA A 71 7.99 5.87 8.52
N ARG A 72 7.90 6.40 9.73
CA ARG A 72 7.65 5.60 10.94
C ARG A 72 6.29 4.91 10.89
N GLU A 73 5.25 5.66 10.52
CA GLU A 73 3.89 5.13 10.38
C GLU A 73 3.84 4.04 9.30
N SER A 74 4.50 4.27 8.17
CA SER A 74 4.51 3.31 7.06
C SER A 74 5.18 2.00 7.44
N CYS A 75 6.30 2.06 8.17
CA CYS A 75 6.95 0.86 8.67
C CYS A 75 6.07 0.08 9.64
N ALA A 76 5.38 0.78 10.53
CA ALA A 76 4.43 0.16 11.46
C ALA A 76 3.27 -0.49 10.71
N PHE A 77 2.76 0.18 9.67
CA PHE A 77 1.69 -0.35 8.83
C PHE A 77 2.12 -1.67 8.15
N VAL A 78 3.32 -1.70 7.55
CA VAL A 78 3.81 -2.92 6.91
C VAL A 78 3.91 -4.07 7.92
N LYS A 79 4.46 -3.81 9.10
CA LYS A 79 4.55 -4.84 10.15
C LYS A 79 3.19 -5.36 10.56
N GLN A 80 2.16 -4.52 10.53
CA GLN A 80 0.80 -4.91 10.90
C GLN A 80 0.12 -5.75 9.81
N VAL A 81 0.34 -5.43 8.53
CA VAL A 81 -0.33 -6.14 7.42
C VAL A 81 0.46 -7.35 6.93
N ASP A 82 1.73 -7.47 7.29
CA ASP A 82 2.59 -8.60 6.89
C ASP A 82 2.32 -9.79 7.80
N PHE A 83 1.30 -10.55 7.48
CA PHE A 83 0.94 -11.74 8.22
C PHE A 83 1.48 -13.00 7.55
N LEU A 84 1.72 -14.01 8.36
CA LEU A 84 2.15 -15.32 7.86
C LEU A 84 0.97 -16.08 7.27
N PRO A 85 1.22 -16.91 6.24
CA PRO A 85 0.18 -17.81 5.75
C PRO A 85 -0.13 -18.88 6.78
N SER A 86 -1.29 -19.52 6.63
CA SER A 86 -1.62 -20.65 7.48
C SER A 86 -0.65 -21.80 7.26
N ALA A 87 -0.20 -22.42 8.35
CA ALA A 87 0.65 -23.61 8.29
C ALA A 87 -0.17 -24.89 8.01
N HIS A 88 -1.49 -24.81 8.11
CA HIS A 88 -2.38 -25.95 7.95
C HIS A 88 -3.54 -25.59 7.04
N ALA A 89 -3.99 -26.57 6.24
CA ALA A 89 -5.21 -26.42 5.48
C ALA A 89 -6.42 -26.28 6.44
N PHE A 90 -7.43 -25.51 6.01
CA PHE A 90 -8.59 -25.22 6.85
C PHE A 90 -9.26 -26.49 7.38
N ASP A 91 -9.37 -27.50 6.55
CA ASP A 91 -10.06 -28.75 6.86
C ASP A 91 -9.14 -29.82 7.50
N ALA A 92 -7.88 -29.52 7.72
CA ALA A 92 -6.94 -30.48 8.32
C ALA A 92 -7.38 -30.95 9.72
N CYS A 93 -8.05 -30.09 10.48
CA CYS A 93 -8.54 -30.42 11.80
C CYS A 93 -9.70 -31.44 11.77
N PHE A 94 -10.32 -31.67 10.64
CA PHE A 94 -11.40 -32.64 10.43
C PHE A 94 -10.91 -33.97 9.89
N GLU A 95 -9.67 -34.04 9.47
CA GLU A 95 -9.06 -35.27 8.97
C GLU A 95 -8.63 -36.17 10.14
N ARG A 96 -8.84 -37.47 9.96
CA ARG A 96 -8.51 -38.45 10.98
C ARG A 96 -7.73 -39.61 10.40
#